data_22bb580823b0e12003c55f6e1b0d974d
#
_entry.id   22bb580823b0e12003c55f6e1b0d974d
#
_cell.length_a   1.000
_cell.length_b   1.000
_cell.length_c   1.000
_cell.angle_alpha   90.00
_cell.angle_beta   90.00
_cell.angle_gamma   90.00
#
_symmetry.space_group_name_H-M   'P 1'
#
loop_
_entity.id
_entity.type
_entity.pdbx_description
1 polymer ?
#
loop_
_entity_poly.entity_id
_entity_poly.type
_entity_poly.pdbx_seq_one_letter_code
_entity_poly.pdbx_strand_id
1 'polypeptide(L)'
;MNDELQPTGPLRGIKVLDASTILAGPLTAQILGDFGAEVIKIEHPRKPDGMRGHGLEKDGIPLWWKMVARNKQTITLNLGTPDGQQIFRDLAAEADVVIENFRPGTFERWGLSYAELSSRNPGLIMLRVTGFGQHGPYAKRPAFGTLVESMSGFAHLTGQPDGPPTLPAFGLADSIAGVAGSSAISMALFERERNGGTGQEVDLDLLTPIMTAVGPGVIYADQLGIDQERTGNRSQNNAPRNLYRTKDDHWVAISTSAQAIAERVMRLVGHPEVIDEEWFATGRTRAQHADLLDTYVGGWIAERTRDEVTSVFEEAGAAVAPVYRPSDLLTDPQVVATDMVTTVEDSELGPMRMQNVMWRMTRSPGAIRHTGRPAGADTDKVLTHLGRSPEDIDDLRARGVI
;
A
#
# COMPACT_ATOMS: atom_id res chain seq x y z
N MET A 1 -4.78 -29.35 -17.73
CA MET A 1 -5.51 -29.03 -16.47
C MET A 1 -4.52 -28.24 -15.65
N ASN A 2 -4.65 -26.90 -15.61
CA ASN A 2 -3.82 -26.12 -14.70
C ASN A 2 -4.34 -26.41 -13.28
N ASP A 3 -3.52 -27.05 -12.45
CA ASP A 3 -3.74 -27.08 -11.01
C ASP A 3 -3.61 -25.62 -10.51
N GLU A 4 -4.70 -24.87 -10.53
CA GLU A 4 -4.74 -23.59 -9.83
C GLU A 4 -4.46 -23.89 -8.36
N LEU A 5 -3.36 -23.36 -7.83
CA LEU A 5 -3.01 -23.51 -6.42
C LEU A 5 -4.22 -23.11 -5.56
N GLN A 6 -4.68 -24.04 -4.71
CA GLN A 6 -5.82 -23.80 -3.84
C GLN A 6 -5.52 -22.61 -2.91
N PRO A 7 -6.51 -21.75 -2.61
CA PRO A 7 -6.35 -20.65 -1.66
C PRO A 7 -5.81 -21.16 -0.32
N THR A 8 -4.70 -20.59 0.13
CA THR A 8 -4.12 -20.83 1.45
C THR A 8 -4.18 -19.52 2.26
N GLY A 9 -4.11 -19.63 3.57
CA GLY A 9 -4.11 -18.43 4.41
C GLY A 9 -5.35 -18.33 5.32
N PRO A 10 -5.36 -17.33 6.21
CA PRO A 10 -6.40 -17.19 7.24
C PRO A 10 -7.76 -16.76 6.69
N LEU A 11 -7.81 -16.22 5.48
CA LEU A 11 -9.04 -15.75 4.83
C LEU A 11 -9.61 -16.74 3.82
N ARG A 12 -9.17 -18.00 3.85
CA ARG A 12 -9.74 -19.05 2.99
C ARG A 12 -11.25 -19.20 3.22
N GLY A 13 -12.01 -19.16 2.13
CA GLY A 13 -13.47 -19.22 2.15
C GLY A 13 -14.15 -17.86 2.30
N ILE A 14 -13.39 -16.77 2.48
CA ILE A 14 -13.92 -15.41 2.44
C ILE A 14 -14.04 -14.97 0.98
N LYS A 15 -15.23 -14.51 0.58
CA LYS A 15 -15.53 -14.00 -0.77
C LYS A 15 -15.55 -12.48 -0.78
N VAL A 16 -14.77 -11.88 -1.67
CA VAL A 16 -14.62 -10.42 -1.79
C VAL A 16 -15.02 -9.95 -3.18
N LEU A 17 -15.92 -8.99 -3.28
CA LEU A 17 -16.21 -8.24 -4.51
C LEU A 17 -15.41 -6.93 -4.52
N ASP A 18 -14.46 -6.82 -5.41
CA ASP A 18 -13.67 -5.62 -5.64
C ASP A 18 -14.26 -4.81 -6.81
N ALA A 19 -15.16 -3.88 -6.50
CA ALA A 19 -15.73 -2.92 -7.45
C ALA A 19 -14.92 -1.61 -7.51
N SER A 20 -13.85 -1.50 -6.75
CA SER A 20 -13.00 -0.30 -6.69
C SER A 20 -12.07 -0.17 -7.89
N THR A 21 -11.45 0.99 -8.08
CA THR A 21 -10.53 1.26 -9.20
C THR A 21 -9.23 1.90 -8.71
N ILE A 22 -8.21 1.88 -9.54
CA ILE A 22 -6.89 2.49 -9.35
C ILE A 22 -6.10 1.75 -8.28
N LEU A 23 -5.96 2.26 -7.04
CA LEU A 23 -4.96 1.73 -6.12
C LEU A 23 -5.51 1.36 -4.74
N ALA A 24 -6.08 2.28 -3.97
CA ALA A 24 -6.37 2.06 -2.55
C ALA A 24 -7.29 0.84 -2.29
N GLY A 25 -8.48 0.82 -2.90
CA GLY A 25 -9.39 -0.31 -2.82
C GLY A 25 -8.83 -1.59 -3.47
N PRO A 26 -8.28 -1.53 -4.70
CA PRO A 26 -7.67 -2.69 -5.32
C PRO A 26 -6.50 -3.29 -4.53
N LEU A 27 -5.66 -2.48 -3.86
CA LEU A 27 -4.59 -2.96 -2.98
C LEU A 27 -5.16 -3.64 -1.73
N THR A 28 -6.23 -3.07 -1.14
CA THR A 28 -6.95 -3.75 -0.05
C THR A 28 -7.39 -5.16 -0.49
N ALA A 29 -8.06 -5.27 -1.63
CA ALA A 29 -8.54 -6.54 -2.16
C ALA A 29 -7.38 -7.50 -2.52
N GLN A 30 -6.26 -6.98 -3.05
CA GLN A 30 -5.04 -7.77 -3.30
C GLN A 30 -4.52 -8.42 -2.02
N ILE A 31 -4.38 -7.63 -0.93
CA ILE A 31 -3.88 -8.14 0.36
C ILE A 31 -4.80 -9.24 0.88
N LEU A 32 -6.12 -9.06 0.82
CA LEU A 32 -7.05 -10.12 1.22
C LEU A 32 -6.90 -11.37 0.35
N GLY A 33 -6.74 -11.20 -0.97
CA GLY A 33 -6.48 -12.29 -1.90
C GLY A 33 -5.15 -13.02 -1.64
N ASP A 34 -4.09 -12.28 -1.29
CA ASP A 34 -2.78 -12.85 -0.93
C ASP A 34 -2.88 -13.76 0.31
N PHE A 35 -3.82 -13.48 1.21
CA PHE A 35 -4.08 -14.28 2.42
C PHE A 35 -5.28 -15.21 2.31
N GLY A 36 -5.68 -15.56 1.08
CA GLY A 36 -6.57 -16.69 0.81
C GLY A 36 -8.01 -16.34 0.48
N ALA A 37 -8.41 -15.07 0.50
CA ALA A 37 -9.74 -14.69 0.07
C ALA A 37 -9.94 -14.97 -1.44
N GLU A 38 -11.17 -15.31 -1.81
CA GLU A 38 -11.62 -15.40 -3.18
C GLU A 38 -12.08 -14.02 -3.65
N VAL A 39 -11.28 -13.38 -4.51
CA VAL A 39 -11.53 -12.01 -4.94
C VAL A 39 -12.05 -11.98 -6.35
N ILE A 40 -13.22 -11.37 -6.58
CA ILE A 40 -13.77 -11.05 -7.89
C ILE A 40 -13.60 -9.55 -8.12
N LYS A 41 -12.73 -9.20 -9.07
CA LYS A 41 -12.54 -7.83 -9.54
C LYS A 41 -13.56 -7.51 -10.63
N ILE A 42 -14.32 -6.45 -10.43
CA ILE A 42 -15.36 -6.00 -11.35
C ILE A 42 -14.87 -4.78 -12.12
N GLU A 43 -14.94 -4.87 -13.44
CA GLU A 43 -14.53 -3.81 -14.36
C GLU A 43 -15.66 -3.47 -15.34
N HIS A 44 -15.76 -2.21 -15.74
CA HIS A 44 -16.69 -1.83 -16.79
C HIS A 44 -16.22 -2.35 -18.15
N PRO A 45 -17.07 -2.99 -18.99
CA PRO A 45 -16.65 -3.66 -20.24
C PRO A 45 -15.97 -2.75 -21.26
N ARG A 46 -16.33 -1.46 -21.30
CA ARG A 46 -15.76 -0.47 -22.25
C ARG A 46 -14.82 0.53 -21.59
N LYS A 47 -14.74 0.57 -20.27
CA LYS A 47 -13.91 1.48 -19.50
C LYS A 47 -13.31 0.70 -18.34
N PRO A 48 -12.35 -0.20 -18.62
CA PRO A 48 -11.72 -1.03 -17.60
C PRO A 48 -11.03 -0.16 -16.54
N ASP A 49 -10.52 -0.80 -15.51
CA ASP A 49 -9.81 -0.10 -14.42
C ASP A 49 -8.66 0.74 -14.99
N GLY A 50 -8.61 2.02 -14.57
CA GLY A 50 -7.54 2.93 -14.97
C GLY A 50 -6.13 2.46 -14.62
N MET A 51 -5.98 1.53 -13.67
CA MET A 51 -4.71 0.90 -13.34
C MET A 51 -4.10 0.13 -14.53
N ARG A 52 -4.90 -0.30 -15.49
CA ARG A 52 -4.42 -0.92 -16.74
C ARG A 52 -3.63 0.03 -17.64
N GLY A 53 -3.75 1.36 -17.44
CA GLY A 53 -2.97 2.39 -18.13
C GLY A 53 -1.93 3.08 -17.24
N HIS A 54 -1.70 2.57 -16.02
CA HIS A 54 -0.75 3.18 -15.07
C HIS A 54 0.63 2.50 -15.11
N GLY A 55 1.67 3.33 -15.09
CA GLY A 55 3.06 2.87 -15.03
C GLY A 55 3.60 2.43 -16.39
N LEU A 56 4.56 1.50 -16.36
CA LEU A 56 5.24 0.99 -17.54
C LEU A 56 4.59 -0.30 -18.06
N GLU A 57 4.72 -0.50 -19.36
CA GLU A 57 4.24 -1.68 -20.08
C GLU A 57 5.41 -2.47 -20.68
N LYS A 58 5.23 -3.76 -20.80
CA LYS A 58 6.09 -4.62 -21.62
C LYS A 58 5.21 -5.31 -22.67
N ASP A 59 5.52 -5.10 -23.94
CA ASP A 59 4.76 -5.66 -25.08
C ASP A 59 3.26 -5.29 -25.05
N GLY A 60 2.91 -4.09 -24.59
CA GLY A 60 1.54 -3.62 -24.40
C GLY A 60 0.83 -4.16 -23.15
N ILE A 61 1.54 -4.88 -22.29
CA ILE A 61 0.99 -5.47 -21.06
C ILE A 61 1.39 -4.60 -19.87
N PRO A 62 0.41 -4.03 -19.11
CA PRO A 62 0.68 -3.12 -18.00
C PRO A 62 1.25 -3.87 -16.78
N LEU A 63 2.49 -3.56 -16.42
CA LEU A 63 3.21 -4.28 -15.36
C LEU A 63 2.62 -4.04 -13.97
N TRP A 64 2.14 -2.83 -13.69
CA TRP A 64 1.55 -2.55 -12.38
C TRP A 64 0.23 -3.27 -12.16
N TRP A 65 -0.56 -3.43 -13.23
CA TRP A 65 -1.76 -4.27 -13.19
C TRP A 65 -1.47 -5.71 -12.76
N LYS A 66 -0.39 -6.28 -13.30
CA LYS A 66 0.04 -7.65 -12.94
C LYS A 66 0.24 -7.83 -11.45
N MET A 67 0.71 -6.80 -10.76
CA MET A 67 0.93 -6.81 -9.32
C MET A 67 -0.36 -6.55 -8.53
N VAL A 68 -1.09 -5.45 -8.81
CA VAL A 68 -2.23 -5.02 -7.98
C VAL A 68 -3.48 -5.87 -8.17
N ALA A 69 -3.59 -6.54 -9.33
CA ALA A 69 -4.71 -7.44 -9.63
C ALA A 69 -4.36 -8.93 -9.45
N ARG A 70 -3.20 -9.24 -8.86
CA ARG A 70 -2.83 -10.62 -8.54
C ARG A 70 -3.85 -11.27 -7.59
N ASN A 71 -4.01 -12.58 -7.71
CA ASN A 71 -4.97 -13.37 -6.91
C ASN A 71 -6.45 -13.01 -7.10
N LYS A 72 -6.81 -12.25 -8.16
CA LYS A 72 -8.18 -11.85 -8.44
C LYS A 72 -8.70 -12.51 -9.71
N GLN A 73 -9.91 -13.02 -9.67
CA GLN A 73 -10.71 -13.31 -10.86
C GLN A 73 -11.19 -11.97 -11.43
N THR A 74 -11.14 -11.79 -12.75
CA THR A 74 -11.53 -10.54 -13.39
C THR A 74 -12.79 -10.74 -14.22
N ILE A 75 -13.84 -9.98 -13.90
CA ILE A 75 -15.07 -9.96 -14.68
C ILE A 75 -15.37 -8.58 -15.25
N THR A 76 -16.04 -8.53 -16.39
CA THR A 76 -16.64 -7.30 -16.90
C THR A 76 -18.10 -7.21 -16.49
N LEU A 77 -18.51 -6.03 -15.96
CA LEU A 77 -19.90 -5.78 -15.56
C LEU A 77 -20.19 -4.28 -15.55
N ASN A 78 -21.19 -3.85 -16.29
CA ASN A 78 -21.64 -2.45 -16.35
C ASN A 78 -22.66 -2.16 -15.24
N LEU A 79 -22.20 -1.66 -14.10
CA LEU A 79 -23.05 -1.28 -12.96
C LEU A 79 -23.99 -0.09 -13.26
N GLY A 80 -23.82 0.58 -14.38
CA GLY A 80 -24.74 1.62 -14.85
C GLY A 80 -26.04 1.08 -15.48
N THR A 81 -26.17 -0.24 -15.67
CA THR A 81 -27.35 -0.89 -16.26
C THR A 81 -28.15 -1.66 -15.20
N PRO A 82 -29.49 -1.76 -15.36
CA PRO A 82 -30.32 -2.56 -14.43
C PRO A 82 -29.87 -4.02 -14.32
N ASP A 83 -29.51 -4.67 -15.44
CA ASP A 83 -29.04 -6.05 -15.43
C ASP A 83 -27.68 -6.18 -14.71
N GLY A 84 -26.74 -5.25 -14.94
CA GLY A 84 -25.47 -5.23 -14.24
C GLY A 84 -25.63 -5.02 -12.74
N GLN A 85 -26.56 -4.17 -12.32
CA GLN A 85 -26.91 -3.96 -10.92
C GLN A 85 -27.53 -5.22 -10.32
N GLN A 86 -28.40 -5.93 -11.05
CA GLN A 86 -29.00 -7.16 -10.56
C GLN A 86 -27.94 -8.27 -10.39
N ILE A 87 -27.05 -8.44 -11.35
CA ILE A 87 -25.94 -9.40 -11.26
C ILE A 87 -25.03 -9.06 -10.06
N PHE A 88 -24.76 -7.78 -9.85
CA PHE A 88 -23.98 -7.35 -8.69
C PHE A 88 -24.67 -7.70 -7.37
N ARG A 89 -26.00 -7.48 -7.26
CA ARG A 89 -26.79 -7.87 -6.07
C ARG A 89 -26.75 -9.39 -5.84
N ASP A 90 -26.82 -10.17 -6.90
CA ASP A 90 -26.76 -11.64 -6.82
C ASP A 90 -25.37 -12.09 -6.30
N LEU A 91 -24.29 -11.49 -6.81
CA LEU A 91 -22.93 -11.73 -6.28
C LEU A 91 -22.77 -11.28 -4.84
N ALA A 92 -23.31 -10.11 -4.47
CA ALA A 92 -23.20 -9.57 -3.10
C ALA A 92 -24.00 -10.39 -2.08
N ALA A 93 -25.06 -11.09 -2.51
CA ALA A 93 -25.81 -11.99 -1.63
C ALA A 93 -24.96 -13.18 -1.14
N GLU A 94 -23.92 -13.56 -1.86
CA GLU A 94 -22.99 -14.63 -1.51
C GLU A 94 -21.62 -14.13 -1.00
N ALA A 95 -21.38 -12.81 -1.03
CA ALA A 95 -20.09 -12.22 -0.67
C ALA A 95 -20.01 -11.92 0.84
N ASP A 96 -18.83 -12.05 1.39
CA ASP A 96 -18.51 -11.59 2.75
C ASP A 96 -18.16 -10.10 2.78
N VAL A 97 -17.52 -9.63 1.71
CA VAL A 97 -16.98 -8.27 1.63
C VAL A 97 -17.27 -7.66 0.26
N VAL A 98 -17.71 -6.41 0.26
CA VAL A 98 -17.74 -5.53 -0.92
C VAL A 98 -16.76 -4.38 -0.69
N ILE A 99 -15.93 -4.07 -1.68
CA ILE A 99 -15.02 -2.91 -1.68
C ILE A 99 -15.39 -2.00 -2.84
N GLU A 100 -15.65 -0.73 -2.54
CA GLU A 100 -15.94 0.29 -3.55
C GLU A 100 -15.18 1.59 -3.26
N ASN A 101 -14.90 2.40 -4.30
CA ASN A 101 -14.30 3.71 -4.15
C ASN A 101 -14.89 4.75 -5.10
N PHE A 102 -16.17 4.61 -5.42
CA PHE A 102 -16.89 5.61 -6.20
C PHE A 102 -17.17 6.87 -5.37
N ARG A 103 -17.49 7.94 -6.04
CA ARG A 103 -17.95 9.16 -5.36
C ARG A 103 -19.19 8.87 -4.53
N PRO A 104 -19.29 9.42 -3.30
CA PRO A 104 -20.46 9.25 -2.45
C PRO A 104 -21.78 9.49 -3.18
N GLY A 105 -22.76 8.61 -2.96
CA GLY A 105 -24.04 8.62 -3.62
C GLY A 105 -24.11 7.88 -4.96
N THR A 106 -22.99 7.34 -5.46
CA THR A 106 -23.00 6.58 -6.73
C THR A 106 -23.61 5.20 -6.58
N PHE A 107 -23.19 4.46 -5.57
CA PHE A 107 -23.76 3.14 -5.24
C PHE A 107 -25.23 3.25 -4.86
N GLU A 108 -25.61 4.29 -4.12
CA GLU A 108 -27.01 4.57 -3.78
C GLU A 108 -27.87 4.77 -5.03
N ARG A 109 -27.41 5.56 -6.01
CA ARG A 109 -28.15 5.76 -7.28
C ARG A 109 -28.29 4.48 -8.09
N TRP A 110 -27.39 3.51 -7.91
CA TRP A 110 -27.44 2.21 -8.57
C TRP A 110 -28.25 1.17 -7.80
N GLY A 111 -28.82 1.53 -6.64
CA GLY A 111 -29.52 0.58 -5.77
C GLY A 111 -28.58 -0.49 -5.22
N LEU A 112 -27.36 -0.08 -4.88
CA LEU A 112 -26.30 -0.92 -4.33
C LEU A 112 -25.77 -0.37 -3.00
N SER A 113 -26.58 0.45 -2.30
CA SER A 113 -26.21 0.97 -0.98
C SER A 113 -25.96 -0.17 0.01
N TYR A 114 -25.20 0.09 1.07
CA TYR A 114 -25.02 -0.88 2.15
C TYR A 114 -26.36 -1.37 2.70
N ALA A 115 -27.31 -0.47 2.93
CA ALA A 115 -28.63 -0.81 3.44
C ALA A 115 -29.39 -1.79 2.54
N GLU A 116 -29.30 -1.62 1.21
CA GLU A 116 -29.94 -2.53 0.25
C GLU A 116 -29.23 -3.88 0.16
N LEU A 117 -27.91 -3.90 0.12
CA LEU A 117 -27.13 -5.14 0.02
C LEU A 117 -27.22 -5.94 1.35
N SER A 118 -27.09 -5.29 2.50
CA SER A 118 -27.18 -5.93 3.82
C SER A 118 -28.57 -6.45 4.16
N SER A 119 -29.62 -5.88 3.57
CA SER A 119 -30.98 -6.42 3.72
C SER A 119 -31.12 -7.85 3.17
N ARG A 120 -30.32 -8.21 2.17
CA ARG A 120 -30.28 -9.56 1.57
C ARG A 120 -29.18 -10.43 2.19
N ASN A 121 -28.10 -9.80 2.66
CA ASN A 121 -26.96 -10.46 3.28
C ASN A 121 -26.56 -9.69 4.56
N PRO A 122 -27.19 -9.99 5.71
CA PRO A 122 -26.92 -9.30 6.97
C PRO A 122 -25.48 -9.43 7.46
N GLY A 123 -24.75 -10.43 6.99
CA GLY A 123 -23.33 -10.65 7.30
C GLY A 123 -22.37 -9.85 6.43
N LEU A 124 -22.85 -9.08 5.46
CA LEU A 124 -22.02 -8.34 4.53
C LEU A 124 -21.22 -7.23 5.23
N ILE A 125 -19.92 -7.18 4.91
CA ILE A 125 -19.06 -6.06 5.26
C ILE A 125 -18.84 -5.22 4.00
N MET A 126 -19.04 -3.90 4.07
CA MET A 126 -18.83 -3.01 2.93
C MET A 126 -17.76 -1.97 3.26
N LEU A 127 -16.63 -2.05 2.60
CA LEU A 127 -15.59 -1.02 2.69
C LEU A 127 -15.79 0.04 1.60
N ARG A 128 -15.92 1.29 2.00
CA ARG A 128 -16.06 2.44 1.12
C ARG A 128 -14.83 3.34 1.26
N VAL A 129 -14.02 3.40 0.21
CA VAL A 129 -12.76 4.16 0.22
C VAL A 129 -12.93 5.44 -0.59
N THR A 130 -12.85 6.59 0.06
CA THR A 130 -12.97 7.89 -0.63
C THR A 130 -11.92 8.89 -0.13
N GLY A 131 -11.73 10.00 -0.83
CA GLY A 131 -10.72 10.96 -0.41
C GLY A 131 -10.95 11.59 0.96
N PHE A 132 -12.24 11.84 1.31
CA PHE A 132 -12.60 12.59 2.51
C PHE A 132 -13.74 11.93 3.30
N GLY A 133 -14.00 10.64 3.11
CA GLY A 133 -15.10 9.93 3.76
C GLY A 133 -16.46 10.16 3.10
N GLN A 134 -17.48 9.46 3.61
CA GLN A 134 -18.85 9.54 3.13
C GLN A 134 -19.59 10.79 3.64
N HIS A 135 -19.06 11.45 4.67
CA HIS A 135 -19.70 12.55 5.38
C HIS A 135 -18.83 13.81 5.41
N GLY A 136 -19.40 14.92 5.85
CA GLY A 136 -18.70 16.19 6.02
C GLY A 136 -18.68 17.07 4.76
N PRO A 137 -18.12 18.29 4.89
CA PRO A 137 -18.21 19.32 3.84
C PRO A 137 -17.42 18.97 2.57
N TYR A 138 -16.46 18.04 2.65
CA TYR A 138 -15.60 17.63 1.53
C TYR A 138 -15.98 16.30 0.89
N ALA A 139 -16.95 15.57 1.43
CA ALA A 139 -17.33 14.23 0.95
C ALA A 139 -17.57 14.16 -0.57
N LYS A 140 -18.12 15.21 -1.18
CA LYS A 140 -18.41 15.29 -2.62
C LYS A 140 -17.27 15.87 -3.47
N ARG A 141 -16.17 16.32 -2.85
CA ARG A 141 -15.03 16.87 -3.60
C ARG A 141 -14.30 15.75 -4.34
N PRO A 142 -13.84 16.00 -5.57
CA PRO A 142 -12.88 15.11 -6.22
C PRO A 142 -11.62 15.00 -5.38
N ALA A 143 -11.12 13.79 -5.20
CA ALA A 143 -9.87 13.55 -4.50
C ALA A 143 -9.08 12.41 -5.16
N PHE A 144 -7.76 12.50 -5.00
CA PHE A 144 -6.78 11.49 -5.35
C PHE A 144 -5.70 11.52 -4.27
N GLY A 145 -4.86 10.49 -4.20
CA GLY A 145 -3.78 10.38 -3.23
C GLY A 145 -2.96 11.67 -3.09
N THR A 146 -2.54 12.27 -4.20
CA THR A 146 -1.75 13.52 -4.23
C THR A 146 -2.39 14.68 -3.46
N LEU A 147 -3.73 14.82 -3.51
CA LEU A 147 -4.41 15.92 -2.81
C LEU A 147 -4.41 15.71 -1.29
N VAL A 148 -4.62 14.48 -0.84
CA VAL A 148 -4.59 14.16 0.59
C VAL A 148 -3.16 14.10 1.14
N GLU A 149 -2.17 13.71 0.35
CA GLU A 149 -0.75 13.86 0.67
C GLU A 149 -0.38 15.32 0.97
N SER A 150 -0.95 16.24 0.18
CA SER A 150 -0.76 17.68 0.40
C SER A 150 -1.48 18.18 1.66
N MET A 151 -2.68 17.67 1.94
CA MET A 151 -3.53 18.13 3.06
C MET A 151 -3.17 17.51 4.41
N SER A 152 -2.49 16.36 4.41
CA SER A 152 -2.14 15.60 5.62
C SER A 152 -0.98 16.20 6.44
N GLY A 153 -0.29 17.18 5.91
CA GLY A 153 0.99 17.69 6.45
C GLY A 153 2.22 16.98 5.85
N PHE A 154 2.05 15.82 5.16
CA PHE A 154 3.16 15.08 4.59
C PHE A 154 4.03 15.93 3.66
N ALA A 155 3.41 16.58 2.67
CA ALA A 155 4.14 17.40 1.70
C ALA A 155 4.82 18.61 2.36
N HIS A 156 4.17 19.21 3.37
CA HIS A 156 4.75 20.32 4.14
C HIS A 156 6.03 19.90 4.87
N LEU A 157 6.06 18.72 5.47
CA LEU A 157 7.19 18.20 6.25
C LEU A 157 8.30 17.58 5.39
N THR A 158 8.03 17.30 4.11
CA THR A 158 8.95 16.58 3.22
C THR A 158 9.66 17.56 2.28
N GLY A 159 10.98 17.41 2.17
CA GLY A 159 11.84 18.23 1.30
C GLY A 159 12.96 18.93 2.07
N GLN A 160 13.79 19.68 1.34
CA GLN A 160 14.89 20.47 1.91
C GLN A 160 14.31 21.69 2.66
N PRO A 161 15.00 22.18 3.71
CA PRO A 161 14.52 23.31 4.51
C PRO A 161 14.22 24.58 3.69
N ASP A 162 15.05 24.86 2.70
CA ASP A 162 14.98 26.00 1.79
C ASP A 162 14.27 25.69 0.47
N GLY A 163 13.76 24.45 0.33
CA GLY A 163 13.05 23.98 -0.86
C GLY A 163 11.54 24.07 -0.76
N PRO A 164 10.81 23.77 -1.83
CA PRO A 164 9.36 23.67 -1.82
C PRO A 164 8.90 22.41 -1.05
N PRO A 165 7.60 22.36 -0.64
CA PRO A 165 6.95 21.14 -0.22
C PRO A 165 7.12 20.03 -1.28
N THR A 166 7.38 18.80 -0.85
CA THR A 166 7.70 17.69 -1.76
C THR A 166 6.67 16.57 -1.62
N LEU A 167 6.14 16.14 -2.76
CA LEU A 167 5.22 15.01 -2.88
C LEU A 167 6.01 13.70 -3.12
N PRO A 168 5.47 12.54 -2.71
CA PRO A 168 6.08 11.26 -3.05
C PRO A 168 5.93 10.98 -4.55
N ALA A 169 6.88 10.23 -5.12
CA ALA A 169 6.85 9.86 -6.53
C ALA A 169 5.92 8.66 -6.85
N PHE A 170 5.11 8.24 -5.89
CA PHE A 170 4.20 7.09 -5.98
C PHE A 170 2.96 7.35 -5.11
N GLY A 171 1.91 6.55 -5.26
CA GLY A 171 0.65 6.70 -4.53
C GLY A 171 0.76 6.30 -3.05
N LEU A 172 1.42 7.13 -2.25
CA LEU A 172 1.70 6.85 -0.84
C LEU A 172 0.41 6.80 -0.02
N ALA A 173 -0.46 7.82 -0.14
CA ALA A 173 -1.72 7.89 0.58
C ALA A 173 -2.64 6.72 0.23
N ASP A 174 -2.75 6.40 -1.07
CA ASP A 174 -3.52 5.24 -1.54
C ASP A 174 -2.96 3.92 -0.98
N SER A 175 -1.63 3.78 -0.94
CA SER A 175 -0.98 2.56 -0.43
C SER A 175 -1.21 2.39 1.08
N ILE A 176 -1.07 3.47 1.85
CA ILE A 176 -1.35 3.46 3.29
C ILE A 176 -2.84 3.13 3.54
N ALA A 177 -3.75 3.74 2.79
CA ALA A 177 -5.18 3.47 2.89
C ALA A 177 -5.51 2.03 2.47
N GLY A 178 -4.83 1.47 1.46
CA GLY A 178 -5.00 0.07 1.06
C GLY A 178 -4.63 -0.92 2.18
N VAL A 179 -3.53 -0.67 2.88
CA VAL A 179 -3.12 -1.46 4.05
C VAL A 179 -4.10 -1.25 5.21
N ALA A 180 -4.50 -0.01 5.50
CA ALA A 180 -5.49 0.30 6.53
C ALA A 180 -6.85 -0.37 6.24
N GLY A 181 -7.29 -0.38 4.98
CA GLY A 181 -8.51 -1.04 4.54
C GLY A 181 -8.48 -2.55 4.78
N SER A 182 -7.35 -3.22 4.50
CA SER A 182 -7.23 -4.65 4.78
C SER A 182 -7.29 -4.96 6.28
N SER A 183 -6.72 -4.10 7.12
CA SER A 183 -6.82 -4.19 8.58
C SER A 183 -8.25 -3.96 9.06
N ALA A 184 -8.93 -2.94 8.53
CA ALA A 184 -10.32 -2.62 8.91
C ALA A 184 -11.28 -3.77 8.54
N ILE A 185 -11.14 -4.36 7.34
CA ILE A 185 -11.92 -5.54 6.94
C ILE A 185 -11.62 -6.73 7.87
N SER A 186 -10.35 -6.97 8.22
CA SER A 186 -9.99 -8.06 9.13
C SER A 186 -10.60 -7.88 10.51
N MET A 187 -10.63 -6.65 11.03
CA MET A 187 -11.32 -6.32 12.30
C MET A 187 -12.83 -6.50 12.18
N ALA A 188 -13.44 -6.08 11.07
CA ALA A 188 -14.88 -6.24 10.85
C ALA A 188 -15.27 -7.72 10.70
N LEU A 189 -14.47 -8.54 10.04
CA LEU A 189 -14.66 -10.00 9.96
C LEU A 189 -14.54 -10.63 11.35
N PHE A 190 -13.54 -10.25 12.14
CA PHE A 190 -13.39 -10.74 13.51
C PHE A 190 -14.57 -10.35 14.41
N GLU A 191 -15.05 -9.11 14.29
CA GLU A 191 -16.25 -8.66 15.02
C GLU A 191 -17.49 -9.44 14.60
N ARG A 192 -17.68 -9.64 13.30
CA ARG A 192 -18.80 -10.43 12.76
C ARG A 192 -18.86 -11.84 13.36
N GLU A 193 -17.72 -12.52 13.49
CA GLU A 193 -17.64 -13.85 14.12
C GLU A 193 -18.10 -13.83 15.61
N ARG A 194 -17.96 -12.70 16.29
CA ARG A 194 -18.25 -12.56 17.72
C ARG A 194 -19.67 -12.04 18.01
N ASN A 195 -20.29 -11.34 17.07
CA ASN A 195 -21.58 -10.66 17.26
C ASN A 195 -22.76 -11.40 16.63
N GLY A 196 -22.61 -12.69 16.32
CA GLY A 196 -23.69 -13.51 15.76
C GLY A 196 -23.83 -13.39 14.24
N GLY A 197 -22.78 -12.97 13.53
CA GLY A 197 -22.74 -13.00 12.08
C GLY A 197 -23.18 -11.70 11.39
N THR A 198 -23.41 -10.62 12.14
CA THR A 198 -23.82 -9.32 11.56
C THR A 198 -22.62 -8.56 11.03
N GLY A 199 -22.70 -8.14 9.76
CA GLY A 199 -21.68 -7.30 9.09
C GLY A 199 -21.86 -5.81 9.40
N GLN A 200 -21.04 -4.98 8.74
CA GLN A 200 -21.08 -3.52 8.91
C GLN A 200 -20.53 -2.77 7.70
N GLU A 201 -20.89 -1.49 7.59
CA GLU A 201 -20.25 -0.55 6.69
C GLU A 201 -18.98 0.03 7.34
N VAL A 202 -17.92 0.13 6.58
CA VAL A 202 -16.65 0.74 6.97
C VAL A 202 -16.39 1.92 6.04
N ASP A 203 -16.43 3.13 6.58
CA ASP A 203 -16.07 4.36 5.87
C ASP A 203 -14.57 4.65 6.08
N LEU A 204 -13.77 4.59 5.03
CA LEU A 204 -12.34 4.83 5.04
C LEU A 204 -12.00 5.99 4.12
N ASP A 205 -11.58 7.11 4.69
CA ASP A 205 -11.01 8.21 3.93
C ASP A 205 -9.51 8.01 3.70
N LEU A 206 -8.97 8.61 2.62
CA LEU A 206 -7.54 8.55 2.33
C LEU A 206 -6.72 9.44 3.27
N LEU A 207 -7.32 10.49 3.85
CA LEU A 207 -6.62 11.52 4.62
C LEU A 207 -6.21 11.04 6.02
N THR A 208 -7.12 10.37 6.74
CA THR A 208 -6.88 9.95 8.13
C THR A 208 -5.70 8.98 8.27
N PRO A 209 -5.55 7.92 7.45
CA PRO A 209 -4.41 7.01 7.54
C PRO A 209 -3.07 7.69 7.32
N ILE A 210 -2.92 8.52 6.29
CA ILE A 210 -1.66 9.22 6.05
C ILE A 210 -1.38 10.28 7.12
N MET A 211 -2.38 11.01 7.60
CA MET A 211 -2.24 11.97 8.70
C MET A 211 -1.76 11.26 9.98
N THR A 212 -2.28 10.06 10.25
CA THR A 212 -1.82 9.23 11.36
C THR A 212 -0.35 8.81 11.19
N ALA A 213 0.05 8.43 9.97
CA ALA A 213 1.43 8.03 9.66
C ALA A 213 2.44 9.20 9.75
N VAL A 214 2.01 10.43 9.45
CA VAL A 214 2.85 11.65 9.57
C VAL A 214 3.28 11.92 11.01
N GLY A 215 2.49 11.51 12.01
CA GLY A 215 2.86 11.59 13.42
C GLY A 215 2.22 12.75 14.19
N PRO A 216 2.91 13.30 15.22
CA PRO A 216 2.30 14.14 16.24
C PRO A 216 2.14 15.63 15.86
N GLY A 217 2.33 16.02 14.60
CA GLY A 217 2.32 17.43 14.18
C GLY A 217 1.07 18.19 14.62
N VAL A 218 -0.12 17.58 14.52
CA VAL A 218 -1.39 18.17 14.97
C VAL A 218 -1.37 18.48 16.46
N ILE A 219 -0.79 17.59 17.29
CA ILE A 219 -0.68 17.78 18.74
C ILE A 219 0.29 18.93 19.05
N TYR A 220 1.39 19.05 18.30
CA TYR A 220 2.33 20.15 18.50
C TYR A 220 1.74 21.50 18.13
N ALA A 221 0.99 21.56 17.03
CA ALA A 221 0.29 22.78 16.63
C ALA A 221 -0.75 23.19 17.68
N ASP A 222 -1.56 22.24 18.18
CA ASP A 222 -2.61 22.52 19.17
C ASP A 222 -2.04 22.92 20.54
N GLN A 223 -1.08 22.13 21.06
CA GLN A 223 -0.62 22.31 22.45
C GLN A 223 0.54 23.31 22.60
N LEU A 224 1.31 23.54 21.56
CA LEU A 224 2.50 24.38 21.61
C LEU A 224 2.44 25.58 20.65
N GLY A 225 1.49 25.61 19.74
CA GLY A 225 1.44 26.60 18.67
C GLY A 225 2.62 26.50 17.70
N ILE A 226 3.17 25.28 17.52
CA ILE A 226 4.37 25.04 16.70
C ILE A 226 4.00 24.18 15.51
N ASP A 227 4.18 24.72 14.31
CA ASP A 227 4.23 23.93 13.08
C ASP A 227 5.65 23.42 12.85
N GLN A 228 5.78 22.12 12.60
CA GLN A 228 7.07 21.54 12.28
C GLN A 228 7.51 21.94 10.86
N GLU A 229 8.78 22.28 10.71
CA GLU A 229 9.35 22.66 9.42
C GLU A 229 10.10 21.47 8.77
N ARG A 230 10.37 21.59 7.47
CA ARG A 230 11.18 20.62 6.72
C ARG A 230 12.61 20.57 7.25
N THR A 231 13.15 19.39 7.36
CA THR A 231 14.52 19.16 7.84
C THR A 231 15.39 18.39 6.82
N GLY A 232 14.89 18.21 5.61
CA GLY A 232 15.56 17.34 4.62
C GLY A 232 15.63 15.90 5.13
N ASN A 233 16.82 15.34 5.13
CA ASN A 233 17.05 13.98 5.63
C ASN A 233 17.35 13.92 7.15
N ARG A 234 17.41 15.07 7.82
CA ARG A 234 17.68 15.18 9.25
C ARG A 234 16.44 14.91 10.09
N SER A 235 16.63 14.79 11.39
CA SER A 235 15.55 14.65 12.37
C SER A 235 15.74 15.64 13.51
N GLN A 236 14.66 16.13 14.06
CA GLN A 236 14.69 16.94 15.31
C GLN A 236 14.93 16.09 16.56
N ASN A 237 14.84 14.75 16.44
CA ASN A 237 14.86 13.83 17.57
C ASN A 237 16.18 13.09 17.74
N ASN A 238 17.04 13.05 16.71
CA ASN A 238 18.34 12.39 16.76
C ASN A 238 19.32 12.89 15.70
N ALA A 239 20.63 12.79 16.03
CA ALA A 239 21.75 12.99 15.13
C ALA A 239 22.96 12.13 15.60
N PRO A 240 23.88 11.72 14.66
CA PRO A 240 23.75 11.91 13.22
C PRO A 240 22.61 11.07 12.61
N ARG A 241 21.83 11.68 11.77
CA ARG A 241 20.82 11.04 10.94
C ARG A 241 20.72 11.79 9.61
N ASN A 242 21.27 11.21 8.55
CA ASN A 242 21.29 11.83 7.23
C ASN A 242 21.59 10.81 6.13
N LEU A 243 21.57 11.25 4.88
CA LEU A 243 22.14 10.56 3.73
C LEU A 243 23.52 11.16 3.43
N TYR A 244 24.52 10.30 3.19
CA TYR A 244 25.88 10.72 2.90
C TYR A 244 26.36 10.11 1.59
N ARG A 245 27.07 10.92 0.78
CA ARG A 245 27.60 10.51 -0.52
C ARG A 245 28.96 9.84 -0.35
N THR A 246 29.13 8.68 -0.91
CA THR A 246 30.37 7.91 -0.88
C THR A 246 31.31 8.32 -2.02
N LYS A 247 32.61 7.91 -1.93
CA LYS A 247 33.62 8.19 -2.93
C LYS A 247 33.27 7.70 -4.34
N ASP A 248 32.54 6.61 -4.44
CA ASP A 248 32.13 5.97 -5.69
C ASP A 248 30.69 6.40 -6.13
N ASP A 249 30.28 7.59 -5.66
CA ASP A 249 29.06 8.27 -6.09
C ASP A 249 27.74 7.53 -5.75
N HIS A 250 27.76 6.74 -4.69
CA HIS A 250 26.57 6.14 -4.09
C HIS A 250 26.14 6.91 -2.83
N TRP A 251 25.02 6.53 -2.26
CA TRP A 251 24.51 7.11 -1.03
C TRP A 251 24.31 6.04 0.03
N VAL A 252 24.61 6.39 1.28
CA VAL A 252 24.32 5.58 2.45
C VAL A 252 23.50 6.38 3.46
N ALA A 253 22.61 5.70 4.14
CA ALA A 253 21.80 6.25 5.24
C ALA A 253 22.44 5.87 6.58
N ILE A 254 22.59 6.85 7.47
CA ILE A 254 22.96 6.63 8.87
C ILE A 254 21.81 7.04 9.77
N SER A 255 21.56 6.28 10.82
CA SER A 255 20.58 6.63 11.85
C SER A 255 21.08 6.19 13.23
N THR A 256 21.03 7.10 14.19
CA THR A 256 21.59 6.90 15.53
C THR A 256 20.56 7.16 16.63
N SER A 257 19.37 6.52 16.51
CA SER A 257 18.29 6.70 17.48
C SER A 257 18.68 6.28 18.92
N ALA A 258 19.52 5.24 19.05
CA ALA A 258 20.04 4.80 20.34
C ALA A 258 21.38 5.48 20.65
N GLN A 259 21.57 5.89 21.91
CA GLN A 259 22.81 6.55 22.39
C GLN A 259 24.06 5.72 22.07
N ALA A 260 24.05 4.42 22.37
CA ALA A 260 25.19 3.54 22.10
C ALA A 260 25.55 3.43 20.63
N ILE A 261 24.58 3.57 19.71
CA ILE A 261 24.86 3.60 18.26
C ILE A 261 25.53 4.92 17.87
N ALA A 262 25.05 6.05 18.41
CA ALA A 262 25.67 7.35 18.17
C ALA A 262 27.14 7.38 18.60
N GLU A 263 27.43 6.86 19.80
CA GLU A 263 28.79 6.75 20.33
C GLU A 263 29.69 5.86 19.43
N ARG A 264 29.18 4.71 18.98
CA ARG A 264 29.92 3.83 18.07
C ARG A 264 30.27 4.54 16.77
N VAL A 265 29.30 5.25 16.18
CA VAL A 265 29.54 6.03 14.96
C VAL A 265 30.62 7.07 15.18
N MET A 266 30.59 7.84 16.28
CA MET A 266 31.61 8.87 16.53
C MET A 266 33.01 8.28 16.75
N ARG A 267 33.11 7.17 17.47
CA ARG A 267 34.39 6.45 17.61
C ARG A 267 34.91 5.94 16.26
N LEU A 268 34.04 5.39 15.45
CA LEU A 268 34.39 4.84 14.14
C LEU A 268 34.90 5.91 13.19
N VAL A 269 34.25 7.08 13.15
CA VAL A 269 34.66 8.18 12.25
C VAL A 269 35.83 9.00 12.80
N GLY A 270 36.37 8.65 13.96
CA GLY A 270 37.59 9.25 14.52
C GLY A 270 37.35 10.49 15.39
N HIS A 271 36.13 10.69 15.87
CA HIS A 271 35.75 11.83 16.71
C HIS A 271 35.16 11.40 18.06
N PRO A 272 35.86 10.56 18.87
CA PRO A 272 35.38 10.11 20.16
C PRO A 272 35.22 11.23 21.20
N GLU A 273 35.94 12.36 21.04
CA GLU A 273 35.93 13.51 21.94
C GLU A 273 34.55 14.13 22.11
N VAL A 274 33.69 14.08 21.09
CA VAL A 274 32.35 14.67 21.18
C VAL A 274 31.39 13.87 22.10
N ILE A 275 31.78 12.63 22.44
CA ILE A 275 30.96 11.74 23.29
C ILE A 275 30.91 12.26 24.72
N ASP A 276 31.95 12.94 25.15
CA ASP A 276 32.09 13.50 26.50
C ASP A 276 31.45 14.88 26.64
N GLU A 277 30.95 15.45 25.55
CA GLU A 277 30.24 16.71 25.55
C GLU A 277 28.84 16.58 26.13
N GLU A 278 28.42 17.52 26.97
CA GLU A 278 27.10 17.50 27.62
C GLU A 278 25.94 17.40 26.61
N TRP A 279 26.06 18.09 25.50
CA TRP A 279 25.05 18.07 24.42
C TRP A 279 24.96 16.72 23.68
N PHE A 280 25.97 15.85 23.81
CA PHE A 280 25.93 14.54 23.16
C PHE A 280 25.04 13.53 23.89
N ALA A 281 24.62 13.82 25.12
CA ALA A 281 23.91 12.90 26.01
C ALA A 281 22.55 12.41 25.51
N THR A 282 21.85 13.20 24.67
CA THR A 282 20.52 12.82 24.16
C THR A 282 20.40 13.05 22.66
N GLY A 283 19.55 12.27 21.98
CA GLY A 283 19.29 12.44 20.55
C GLY A 283 18.82 13.87 20.19
N ARG A 284 17.96 14.46 21.03
CA ARG A 284 17.41 15.80 20.81
C ARG A 284 18.49 16.90 20.92
N THR A 285 19.39 16.79 21.89
CA THR A 285 20.50 17.74 22.04
C THR A 285 21.52 17.56 20.93
N ARG A 286 21.82 16.33 20.52
CA ARG A 286 22.68 16.04 19.35
C ARG A 286 22.10 16.65 18.07
N ALA A 287 20.78 16.62 17.87
CA ALA A 287 20.12 17.19 16.68
C ALA A 287 20.39 18.70 16.52
N GLN A 288 20.64 19.44 17.62
CA GLN A 288 21.03 20.84 17.60
C GLN A 288 22.47 21.07 17.07
N HIS A 289 23.29 20.01 17.07
CA HIS A 289 24.67 19.98 16.59
C HIS A 289 24.83 19.15 15.31
N ALA A 290 23.71 18.97 14.55
CA ALA A 290 23.67 18.13 13.36
C ALA A 290 24.70 18.54 12.31
N ASP A 291 24.97 19.84 12.10
CA ASP A 291 25.96 20.32 11.12
C ASP A 291 27.36 19.81 11.42
N LEU A 292 27.76 19.84 12.70
CA LEU A 292 29.07 19.35 13.14
C LEU A 292 29.16 17.83 12.96
N LEU A 293 28.14 17.10 13.41
CA LEU A 293 28.11 15.64 13.30
C LEU A 293 28.08 15.16 11.85
N ASP A 294 27.32 15.85 11.00
CA ASP A 294 27.28 15.57 9.55
C ASP A 294 28.61 15.85 8.87
N THR A 295 29.36 16.87 9.30
CA THR A 295 30.71 17.17 8.79
C THR A 295 31.67 16.03 9.10
N TYR A 296 31.68 15.50 10.32
CA TYR A 296 32.53 14.39 10.71
C TYR A 296 32.18 13.09 9.99
N VAL A 297 30.90 12.71 10.04
CA VAL A 297 30.41 11.48 9.41
C VAL A 297 30.54 11.55 7.88
N GLY A 298 30.11 12.67 7.29
CA GLY A 298 30.15 12.86 5.84
C GLY A 298 31.58 12.92 5.29
N GLY A 299 32.51 13.58 6.01
CA GLY A 299 33.93 13.62 5.63
C GLY A 299 34.57 12.23 5.60
N TRP A 300 34.31 11.43 6.65
CA TRP A 300 34.81 10.05 6.72
C TRP A 300 34.24 9.16 5.61
N ILE A 301 32.93 9.28 5.32
CA ILE A 301 32.24 8.50 4.28
C ILE A 301 32.71 8.89 2.88
N ALA A 302 32.90 10.18 2.61
CA ALA A 302 33.28 10.68 1.28
C ALA A 302 34.65 10.17 0.77
N GLU A 303 35.48 9.65 1.66
CA GLU A 303 36.78 9.05 1.33
C GLU A 303 36.71 7.55 1.00
N ARG A 304 35.54 6.92 1.13
CA ARG A 304 35.34 5.47 1.05
C ARG A 304 34.24 5.10 0.06
N THR A 305 34.37 3.91 -0.52
CA THR A 305 33.29 3.33 -1.33
C THR A 305 32.11 2.90 -0.49
N ARG A 306 30.95 2.72 -1.11
CA ARG A 306 29.75 2.24 -0.45
C ARG A 306 30.00 0.93 0.31
N ASP A 307 30.65 -0.02 -0.33
CA ASP A 307 30.89 -1.35 0.21
C ASP A 307 31.87 -1.30 1.40
N GLU A 308 32.93 -0.46 1.32
CA GLU A 308 33.84 -0.20 2.45
C GLU A 308 33.09 0.41 3.64
N VAL A 309 32.25 1.43 3.41
CA VAL A 309 31.44 2.04 4.48
C VAL A 309 30.52 1.02 5.13
N THR A 310 29.78 0.25 4.33
CA THR A 310 28.83 -0.74 4.84
C THR A 310 29.52 -1.79 5.69
N SER A 311 30.63 -2.38 5.20
CA SER A 311 31.38 -3.41 5.92
C SER A 311 31.93 -2.90 7.27
N VAL A 312 32.57 -1.72 7.27
CA VAL A 312 33.17 -1.17 8.49
C VAL A 312 32.11 -0.79 9.53
N PHE A 313 30.97 -0.25 9.11
CA PHE A 313 29.87 0.08 10.02
C PHE A 313 29.20 -1.19 10.60
N GLU A 314 29.00 -2.21 9.79
CA GLU A 314 28.46 -3.51 10.24
C GLU A 314 29.37 -4.18 11.24
N GLU A 315 30.69 -4.25 10.98
CA GLU A 315 31.69 -4.80 11.89
C GLU A 315 31.73 -4.06 13.23
N ALA A 316 31.56 -2.73 13.21
CA ALA A 316 31.49 -1.91 14.40
C ALA A 316 30.13 -2.01 15.13
N GLY A 317 29.13 -2.69 14.56
CA GLY A 317 27.76 -2.73 15.07
C GLY A 317 27.09 -1.35 15.05
N ALA A 318 27.44 -0.51 14.09
CA ALA A 318 26.84 0.79 13.82
C ALA A 318 25.77 0.68 12.73
N ALA A 319 24.67 1.44 12.83
CA ALA A 319 23.56 1.35 11.90
C ALA A 319 23.85 2.11 10.60
N VAL A 320 23.89 1.39 9.50
CA VAL A 320 24.06 1.91 8.14
C VAL A 320 23.16 1.12 7.18
N ALA A 321 22.72 1.78 6.13
CA ALA A 321 22.08 1.10 5.00
C ALA A 321 22.44 1.81 3.69
N PRO A 322 22.72 1.10 2.59
CA PRO A 322 22.84 1.70 1.28
C PRO A 322 21.48 2.23 0.80
N VAL A 323 21.47 3.31 0.03
CA VAL A 323 20.27 3.77 -0.67
C VAL A 323 20.13 2.96 -1.95
N TYR A 324 19.22 2.02 -1.97
CA TYR A 324 19.01 1.09 -3.06
C TYR A 324 18.19 1.69 -4.21
N ARG A 325 18.53 1.30 -5.43
CA ARG A 325 17.63 1.33 -6.58
C ARG A 325 16.75 0.07 -6.54
N PRO A 326 15.59 0.07 -7.19
CA PRO A 326 14.77 -1.15 -7.27
C PRO A 326 15.52 -2.39 -7.83
N SER A 327 16.49 -2.19 -8.73
CA SER A 327 17.33 -3.25 -9.27
C SER A 327 18.24 -3.92 -8.21
N ASP A 328 18.69 -3.17 -7.21
CA ASP A 328 19.56 -3.69 -6.15
C ASP A 328 18.82 -4.73 -5.29
N LEU A 329 17.50 -4.55 -5.09
CA LEU A 329 16.64 -5.49 -4.36
C LEU A 329 16.58 -6.89 -5.02
N LEU A 330 16.84 -6.98 -6.32
CA LEU A 330 16.80 -8.26 -7.05
C LEU A 330 17.98 -9.19 -6.75
N THR A 331 19.04 -8.65 -6.16
CA THR A 331 20.31 -9.36 -5.88
C THR A 331 20.76 -9.23 -4.42
N ASP A 332 20.08 -8.42 -3.63
CA ASP A 332 20.40 -8.24 -2.22
C ASP A 332 20.28 -9.56 -1.44
N PRO A 333 21.32 -9.96 -0.68
CA PRO A 333 21.35 -11.25 0.02
C PRO A 333 20.18 -11.45 1.00
N GLN A 334 19.75 -10.39 1.71
CA GLN A 334 18.62 -10.48 2.65
C GLN A 334 17.30 -10.65 1.91
N VAL A 335 17.10 -9.89 0.83
CA VAL A 335 15.89 -9.96 0.01
C VAL A 335 15.75 -11.34 -0.63
N VAL A 336 16.86 -11.88 -1.16
CA VAL A 336 16.90 -13.22 -1.79
C VAL A 336 16.72 -14.33 -0.73
N ALA A 337 17.48 -14.30 0.36
CA ALA A 337 17.42 -15.33 1.40
C ALA A 337 16.06 -15.40 2.10
N THR A 338 15.33 -14.30 2.13
CA THR A 338 14.03 -14.19 2.79
C THR A 338 12.86 -14.17 1.82
N ASP A 339 13.09 -14.32 0.53
CA ASP A 339 12.06 -14.34 -0.52
C ASP A 339 11.12 -13.11 -0.46
N MET A 340 11.69 -11.92 -0.22
CA MET A 340 10.92 -10.66 -0.22
C MET A 340 10.49 -10.25 -1.63
N VAL A 341 11.27 -10.67 -2.63
CA VAL A 341 10.94 -10.61 -4.05
C VAL A 341 10.87 -12.05 -4.55
N THR A 342 9.69 -12.43 -5.04
CA THR A 342 9.44 -13.80 -5.51
C THR A 342 9.21 -13.85 -7.01
N THR A 343 9.36 -15.02 -7.63
CA THR A 343 9.05 -15.24 -9.04
C THR A 343 7.67 -15.87 -9.18
N VAL A 344 6.83 -15.26 -10.01
CA VAL A 344 5.48 -15.75 -10.33
C VAL A 344 5.40 -15.98 -11.84
N GLU A 345 4.84 -17.11 -12.25
CA GLU A 345 4.57 -17.37 -13.66
C GLU A 345 3.38 -16.54 -14.15
N ASP A 346 3.60 -15.71 -15.15
CA ASP A 346 2.57 -14.93 -15.82
C ASP A 346 2.24 -15.57 -17.18
N SER A 347 0.94 -15.68 -17.48
CA SER A 347 0.47 -16.35 -18.71
C SER A 347 0.86 -15.62 -20.00
N GLU A 348 1.18 -14.33 -19.93
CA GLU A 348 1.50 -13.50 -21.10
C GLU A 348 2.99 -13.12 -21.14
N LEU A 349 3.65 -12.98 -19.98
CA LEU A 349 5.02 -12.47 -19.85
C LEU A 349 6.04 -13.55 -19.43
N GLY A 350 5.57 -14.75 -19.05
CA GLY A 350 6.42 -15.78 -18.46
C GLY A 350 6.86 -15.45 -17.03
N PRO A 351 8.01 -15.95 -16.56
CA PRO A 351 8.45 -15.73 -15.19
C PRO A 351 8.68 -14.25 -14.91
N MET A 352 8.01 -13.73 -13.89
CA MET A 352 8.06 -12.32 -13.46
C MET A 352 8.38 -12.21 -11.97
N ARG A 353 9.39 -11.41 -11.63
CA ARG A 353 9.73 -11.11 -10.23
C ARG A 353 8.92 -9.92 -9.73
N MET A 354 8.33 -10.07 -8.54
CA MET A 354 7.58 -9.00 -7.87
C MET A 354 7.70 -9.11 -6.34
N GLN A 355 7.28 -8.07 -5.64
CA GLN A 355 7.18 -8.09 -4.18
C GLN A 355 6.29 -9.25 -3.74
N ASN A 356 6.77 -10.05 -2.79
CA ASN A 356 6.02 -11.16 -2.23
C ASN A 356 4.86 -10.68 -1.34
N VAL A 357 4.13 -11.59 -0.72
CA VAL A 357 3.10 -11.25 0.26
C VAL A 357 3.70 -10.44 1.41
N MET A 358 2.94 -9.46 1.89
CA MET A 358 3.46 -8.38 2.74
C MET A 358 4.01 -8.87 4.10
N TRP A 359 3.47 -9.96 4.66
CA TRP A 359 3.94 -10.55 5.92
C TRP A 359 3.83 -12.07 5.91
N ARG A 360 4.56 -12.71 6.81
CA ARG A 360 4.62 -14.17 6.93
C ARG A 360 3.86 -14.66 8.15
N MET A 361 2.93 -15.57 7.93
CA MET A 361 2.21 -16.27 8.99
C MET A 361 2.68 -17.71 9.04
N THR A 362 3.15 -18.17 10.18
CA THR A 362 3.82 -19.48 10.32
C THR A 362 2.91 -20.67 10.13
N ARG A 363 1.60 -20.55 10.40
CA ARG A 363 0.62 -21.65 10.28
C ARG A 363 -0.33 -21.49 9.11
N SER A 364 -0.53 -20.28 8.65
CA SER A 364 -1.46 -19.95 7.57
C SER A 364 -0.83 -18.94 6.60
N PRO A 365 0.24 -19.35 5.87
CA PRO A 365 0.97 -18.45 5.01
C PRO A 365 0.09 -17.94 3.86
N GLY A 366 0.30 -16.69 3.50
CA GLY A 366 -0.22 -16.13 2.25
C GLY A 366 0.58 -16.66 1.04
N ALA A 367 0.00 -16.53 -0.15
CA ALA A 367 0.62 -16.93 -1.40
C ALA A 367 0.16 -16.10 -2.60
N ILE A 368 1.05 -15.90 -3.56
CA ILE A 368 0.70 -15.38 -4.89
C ILE A 368 0.43 -16.58 -5.78
N ARG A 369 -0.82 -16.76 -6.17
CA ARG A 369 -1.26 -17.89 -7.01
C ARG A 369 -1.16 -17.59 -8.51
N HIS A 370 -1.40 -16.35 -8.88
CA HIS A 370 -1.30 -15.85 -10.25
C HIS A 370 -1.20 -14.32 -10.25
N THR A 371 -0.70 -13.77 -11.32
CA THR A 371 -0.64 -12.33 -11.61
C THR A 371 -2.01 -11.79 -12.05
N GLY A 372 -2.11 -10.47 -12.25
CA GLY A 372 -3.33 -9.84 -12.78
C GLY A 372 -3.70 -10.38 -14.16
N ARG A 373 -4.95 -10.80 -14.30
CA ARG A 373 -5.51 -11.42 -15.51
C ARG A 373 -5.99 -10.37 -16.53
N PRO A 374 -6.17 -10.73 -17.81
CA PRO A 374 -6.87 -9.90 -18.80
C PRO A 374 -8.27 -9.50 -18.34
N ALA A 375 -8.80 -8.39 -18.88
CA ALA A 375 -10.15 -7.93 -18.54
C ALA A 375 -11.19 -8.97 -18.94
N GLY A 376 -12.11 -9.28 -18.01
CA GLY A 376 -13.21 -10.21 -18.27
C GLY A 376 -12.82 -11.68 -18.41
N ALA A 377 -11.56 -12.04 -18.10
CA ALA A 377 -11.07 -13.42 -18.29
C ALA A 377 -11.91 -14.48 -17.56
N ASP A 378 -12.58 -14.12 -16.50
CA ASP A 378 -13.38 -15.03 -15.67
C ASP A 378 -14.89 -14.75 -15.76
N THR A 379 -15.34 -13.84 -16.65
CA THR A 379 -16.75 -13.41 -16.71
C THR A 379 -17.71 -14.59 -16.90
N ASP A 380 -17.47 -15.42 -17.91
CA ASP A 380 -18.37 -16.54 -18.25
C ASP A 380 -18.41 -17.56 -17.11
N LYS A 381 -17.26 -17.87 -16.50
CA LYS A 381 -17.15 -18.78 -15.36
C LYS A 381 -17.98 -18.28 -14.17
N VAL A 382 -17.87 -17.00 -13.82
CA VAL A 382 -18.58 -16.41 -12.68
C VAL A 382 -20.08 -16.34 -12.95
N LEU A 383 -20.51 -15.95 -14.15
CA LEU A 383 -21.93 -15.88 -14.51
C LEU A 383 -22.58 -17.26 -14.60
N THR A 384 -21.87 -18.26 -15.09
CA THR A 384 -22.33 -19.66 -15.09
C THR A 384 -22.54 -20.16 -13.64
N HIS A 385 -21.64 -19.81 -12.72
CA HIS A 385 -21.82 -20.12 -11.29
C HIS A 385 -23.07 -19.50 -10.70
N LEU A 386 -23.47 -18.31 -11.15
CA LEU A 386 -24.73 -17.66 -10.79
C LEU A 386 -25.95 -18.26 -11.53
N GLY A 387 -25.80 -19.34 -12.28
CA GLY A 387 -26.87 -20.02 -12.98
C GLY A 387 -27.31 -19.37 -14.29
N ARG A 388 -26.48 -18.47 -14.87
CA ARG A 388 -26.78 -17.91 -16.20
C ARG A 388 -26.44 -18.92 -17.28
N SER A 389 -27.35 -19.08 -18.26
CA SER A 389 -27.10 -19.94 -19.41
C SER A 389 -26.09 -19.31 -20.39
N PRO A 390 -25.46 -20.08 -21.27
CA PRO A 390 -24.62 -19.51 -22.34
C PRO A 390 -25.37 -18.48 -23.19
N GLU A 391 -26.65 -18.70 -23.49
CA GLU A 391 -27.51 -17.80 -24.27
C GLU A 391 -27.75 -16.47 -23.51
N ASP A 392 -27.96 -16.51 -22.18
CA ASP A 392 -28.10 -15.31 -21.36
C ASP A 392 -26.78 -14.50 -21.36
N ILE A 393 -25.62 -15.19 -21.24
CA ILE A 393 -24.29 -14.56 -21.24
C ILE A 393 -24.03 -13.88 -22.59
N ASP A 394 -24.37 -14.51 -23.71
CA ASP A 394 -24.21 -13.92 -25.03
C ASP A 394 -25.14 -12.73 -25.26
N ASP A 395 -26.38 -12.77 -24.77
CA ASP A 395 -27.29 -11.61 -24.80
C ASP A 395 -26.78 -10.44 -23.96
N LEU A 396 -26.32 -10.69 -22.73
CA LEU A 396 -25.71 -9.66 -21.88
C LEU A 396 -24.49 -9.02 -22.54
N ARG A 397 -23.66 -9.80 -23.23
CA ARG A 397 -22.50 -9.32 -24.00
C ARG A 397 -22.91 -8.47 -25.18
N ALA A 398 -23.90 -8.90 -25.97
CA ALA A 398 -24.43 -8.16 -27.11
C ALA A 398 -25.00 -6.80 -26.69
N ARG A 399 -25.62 -6.71 -25.53
CA ARG A 399 -26.16 -5.46 -24.96
C ARG A 399 -25.11 -4.60 -24.24
N GLY A 400 -23.87 -5.06 -24.13
CA GLY A 400 -22.77 -4.34 -23.48
C GLY A 400 -22.95 -4.22 -21.94
N VAL A 401 -23.60 -5.21 -21.35
CA VAL A 401 -23.72 -5.34 -19.88
C VAL A 401 -22.45 -5.97 -19.31
N ILE A 402 -21.86 -6.91 -20.06
CA ILE A 402 -20.61 -7.60 -19.75
C ILE A 402 -19.60 -7.50 -20.88
#